data_a47cce2bff343f07d8f4e820234cd642
#
_entry.id   a47cce2bff343f07d8f4e820234cd642
#
_cell.length_a   1.000
_cell.length_b   1.000
_cell.length_c   1.000
_cell.angle_alpha   90.00
_cell.angle_beta   90.00
_cell.angle_gamma   90.00
#
_symmetry.space_group_name_H-M   'P 1'
#
loop_
_entity.id
_entity.type
_entity.pdbx_description
1 polymer ?
#
loop_
_entity_poly.entity_id
_entity_poly.type
_entity_poly.pdbx_seq_one_letter_code
_entity_poly.pdbx_strand_id
1 'polypeptide(L)'
;MGIKLNLGASPIWSKSGWHTLDHKLEESTATAIAGDAANIMLPDESCDVVFCSHVFEHIPHTRLPIVLSEINRVLKPGGILRLLTPDLEIITKAYVDKNEEFFRLAKAEDESLRTDLGFGGMMMNFIVSPGQDTALLDRNLQTFIAGYAHLYSYDYSMLDIMLRRLGYSSRKAIFNDSEVPEITEPLHVVGLEAKWQNFNQEFYLKNGLIHRLVDGKYEINFKVTGFDRDPLTSLIIEAKKETHIDKAMADMAFNQSTENYNRYSWSLLRSPEFVSKLDSLNIAYPVINK
;
A
#
# COMPACT_ATOMS: atom_id res chain seq x y z
N MET A 1 23.98 4.25 12.27
CA MET A 1 22.64 4.52 11.78
C MET A 1 22.09 3.23 11.23
N GLY A 2 20.85 2.89 11.53
CA GLY A 2 20.20 1.74 10.92
C GLY A 2 19.70 2.04 9.52
N ILE A 3 19.18 1.01 8.87
CA ILE A 3 18.64 1.09 7.52
C ILE A 3 17.27 1.80 7.56
N LYS A 4 17.01 2.66 6.60
CA LYS A 4 15.67 3.15 6.28
C LYS A 4 15.26 2.49 4.97
N LEU A 5 14.18 1.72 5.00
CA LEU A 5 13.73 0.91 3.88
C LEU A 5 12.42 1.44 3.32
N ASN A 6 12.36 1.71 2.02
CA ASN A 6 11.11 1.92 1.30
C ASN A 6 10.72 0.60 0.60
N LEU A 7 9.65 -0.01 1.07
CA LEU A 7 9.13 -1.28 0.60
C LEU A 7 8.08 -1.05 -0.48
N GLY A 8 8.24 -1.67 -1.65
CA GLY A 8 7.38 -1.44 -2.82
C GLY A 8 7.63 -0.10 -3.49
N ALA A 9 8.88 0.35 -3.48
CA ALA A 9 9.28 1.70 -3.88
C ALA A 9 9.17 1.99 -5.39
N SER A 10 8.90 1.00 -6.23
CA SER A 10 9.10 1.07 -7.68
C SER A 10 10.60 1.20 -8.05
N PRO A 11 11.02 0.66 -9.21
CA PRO A 11 12.40 0.71 -9.66
C PRO A 11 12.99 2.11 -9.86
N ILE A 12 12.11 3.12 -10.02
CA ILE A 12 12.53 4.51 -10.29
C ILE A 12 12.66 5.37 -9.02
N TRP A 13 12.21 4.90 -7.85
CA TRP A 13 12.29 5.67 -6.63
C TRP A 13 13.68 5.58 -6.02
N SER A 14 14.23 6.72 -5.62
CA SER A 14 15.49 6.78 -4.88
C SER A 14 15.53 8.00 -3.96
N LYS A 15 16.13 7.84 -2.81
CA LYS A 15 16.42 8.94 -1.87
C LYS A 15 17.72 8.64 -1.13
N SER A 16 18.58 9.63 -0.99
CA SER A 16 19.83 9.50 -0.23
C SER A 16 19.56 9.03 1.20
N GLY A 17 20.32 8.03 1.66
CA GLY A 17 20.17 7.44 2.99
C GLY A 17 19.05 6.40 3.12
N TRP A 18 18.34 6.09 2.04
CA TRP A 18 17.29 5.08 2.01
C TRP A 18 17.68 3.87 1.14
N HIS A 19 17.23 2.71 1.56
CA HIS A 19 17.21 1.50 0.75
C HIS A 19 15.81 1.31 0.15
N THR A 20 15.74 0.57 -0.95
CA THR A 20 14.48 0.17 -1.57
C THR A 20 14.37 -1.33 -1.64
N LEU A 21 13.16 -1.86 -1.55
CA LEU A 21 12.84 -3.23 -1.89
C LEU A 21 11.66 -3.24 -2.85
N ASP A 22 11.83 -3.90 -4.00
CA ASP A 22 10.75 -4.08 -4.96
C ASP A 22 10.91 -5.40 -5.70
N HIS A 23 9.81 -6.09 -5.94
CA HIS A 23 9.78 -7.35 -6.68
C HIS A 23 9.97 -7.18 -8.20
N LYS A 24 9.86 -5.94 -8.71
CA LYS A 24 10.07 -5.60 -10.12
C LYS A 24 11.54 -5.28 -10.45
N LEU A 25 12.40 -5.22 -9.46
CA LEU A 25 13.83 -5.09 -9.69
C LEU A 25 14.39 -6.42 -10.23
N GLU A 26 15.17 -6.35 -11.29
CA GLU A 26 15.82 -7.54 -11.89
C GLU A 26 17.01 -7.98 -11.06
N GLU A 27 17.77 -7.04 -10.52
CA GLU A 27 18.99 -7.29 -9.75
C GLU A 27 19.06 -6.37 -8.52
N SER A 28 19.71 -6.87 -7.47
CA SER A 28 20.01 -6.07 -6.28
C SER A 28 21.28 -5.25 -6.46
N THR A 29 21.26 -4.06 -5.89
CA THR A 29 22.44 -3.19 -5.71
C THR A 29 22.74 -2.98 -4.23
N ALA A 30 23.69 -2.11 -3.90
CA ALA A 30 23.99 -1.81 -2.50
C ALA A 30 22.81 -1.20 -1.72
N THR A 31 21.88 -0.52 -2.40
CA THR A 31 20.75 0.17 -1.76
C THR A 31 19.38 -0.21 -2.36
N ALA A 32 19.35 -0.95 -3.45
CA ALA A 32 18.11 -1.44 -4.06
C ALA A 32 18.09 -2.98 -3.99
N ILE A 33 17.08 -3.53 -3.35
CA ILE A 33 16.94 -4.96 -3.09
C ILE A 33 15.85 -5.52 -3.98
N ALA A 34 16.24 -6.41 -4.89
CA ALA A 34 15.29 -7.21 -5.66
C ALA A 34 14.74 -8.32 -4.75
N GLY A 35 13.43 -8.31 -4.46
CA GLY A 35 12.89 -9.29 -3.53
C GLY A 35 11.42 -9.11 -3.21
N ASP A 36 10.92 -10.03 -2.39
CA ASP A 36 9.54 -10.10 -1.93
C ASP A 36 9.42 -9.54 -0.51
N ALA A 37 8.38 -8.76 -0.25
CA ALA A 37 8.07 -8.21 1.06
C ALA A 37 7.82 -9.29 2.14
N ALA A 38 7.45 -10.50 1.74
CA ALA A 38 7.28 -11.64 2.63
C ALA A 38 8.59 -12.39 2.94
N ASN A 39 9.72 -11.92 2.38
CA ASN A 39 11.06 -12.46 2.63
C ASN A 39 12.09 -11.35 2.39
N ILE A 40 12.22 -10.44 3.35
CA ILE A 40 13.11 -9.28 3.26
C ILE A 40 14.55 -9.73 3.49
N MET A 41 15.40 -9.60 2.47
CA MET A 41 16.80 -10.02 2.50
C MET A 41 17.69 -9.02 3.28
N LEU A 42 17.26 -8.70 4.50
CA LEU A 42 18.00 -7.88 5.46
C LEU A 42 18.10 -8.62 6.79
N PRO A 43 19.17 -8.35 7.60
CA PRO A 43 19.31 -8.92 8.94
C PRO A 43 18.16 -8.50 9.86
N ASP A 44 17.93 -9.32 10.89
CA ASP A 44 17.03 -8.97 11.98
C ASP A 44 17.49 -7.65 12.63
N GLU A 45 16.51 -6.84 13.04
CA GLU A 45 16.75 -5.59 13.77
C GLU A 45 17.77 -4.64 13.11
N SER A 46 17.79 -4.62 11.77
CA SER A 46 18.70 -3.78 10.99
C SER A 46 18.07 -2.43 10.60
N CYS A 47 16.73 -2.32 10.57
CA CYS A 47 16.03 -1.14 10.11
C CYS A 47 15.57 -0.24 11.25
N ASP A 48 15.84 1.06 11.12
CA ASP A 48 15.25 2.10 11.99
C ASP A 48 13.83 2.44 11.54
N VAL A 49 13.60 2.43 10.20
CA VAL A 49 12.32 2.79 9.58
C VAL A 49 12.03 1.84 8.42
N VAL A 50 10.78 1.41 8.31
CA VAL A 50 10.21 0.85 7.09
C VAL A 50 9.06 1.75 6.65
N PHE A 51 9.14 2.23 5.42
CA PHE A 51 8.10 3.01 4.76
C PHE A 51 7.44 2.15 3.69
N CYS A 52 6.12 2.18 3.62
CA CYS A 52 5.33 1.38 2.70
C CYS A 52 4.13 2.18 2.22
N SER A 53 4.12 2.60 0.96
CA SER A 53 3.07 3.45 0.42
C SER A 53 2.38 2.78 -0.77
N HIS A 54 1.07 2.54 -0.64
CA HIS A 54 0.26 1.91 -1.67
C HIS A 54 0.82 0.56 -2.14
N VAL A 55 1.01 -0.35 -1.18
CA VAL A 55 1.52 -1.71 -1.42
C VAL A 55 0.58 -2.77 -0.82
N PHE A 56 0.02 -2.52 0.37
CA PHE A 56 -0.75 -3.52 1.10
C PHE A 56 -2.03 -3.94 0.39
N GLU A 57 -2.65 -3.02 -0.33
CA GLU A 57 -3.82 -3.29 -1.18
C GLU A 57 -3.54 -4.24 -2.34
N HIS A 58 -2.27 -4.36 -2.74
CA HIS A 58 -1.82 -5.28 -3.80
C HIS A 58 -1.36 -6.64 -3.26
N ILE A 59 -1.30 -6.80 -1.94
CA ILE A 59 -0.91 -8.05 -1.29
C ILE A 59 -2.18 -8.87 -0.98
N PRO A 60 -2.24 -10.16 -1.34
CA PRO A 60 -3.32 -11.01 -0.89
C PRO A 60 -3.49 -10.91 0.63
N HIS A 61 -4.71 -10.68 1.09
CA HIS A 61 -5.02 -10.47 2.52
C HIS A 61 -4.44 -11.57 3.42
N THR A 62 -4.48 -12.81 2.96
CA THR A 62 -3.91 -13.96 3.66
C THR A 62 -2.39 -13.94 3.78
N ARG A 63 -1.71 -13.15 2.95
CA ARG A 63 -0.25 -13.01 2.94
C ARG A 63 0.24 -11.80 3.75
N LEU A 64 -0.63 -10.84 4.00
CA LEU A 64 -0.24 -9.60 4.69
C LEU A 64 0.34 -9.84 6.09
N PRO A 65 -0.15 -10.77 6.94
CA PRO A 65 0.49 -11.07 8.22
C PRO A 65 1.93 -11.55 8.10
N ILE A 66 2.28 -12.30 7.06
CA ILE A 66 3.66 -12.73 6.80
C ILE A 66 4.54 -11.52 6.49
N VAL A 67 4.04 -10.62 5.64
CA VAL A 67 4.73 -9.37 5.31
C VAL A 67 4.94 -8.51 6.56
N LEU A 68 3.90 -8.35 7.38
CA LEU A 68 4.00 -7.59 8.63
C LEU A 68 4.97 -8.24 9.63
N SER A 69 5.05 -9.56 9.69
CA SER A 69 6.02 -10.26 10.54
C SER A 69 7.46 -10.09 10.04
N GLU A 70 7.68 -10.10 8.73
CA GLU A 70 8.99 -9.81 8.14
C GLU A 70 9.42 -8.35 8.39
N ILE A 71 8.49 -7.40 8.28
CA ILE A 71 8.74 -6.01 8.65
C ILE A 71 9.09 -5.92 10.16
N ASN A 72 8.37 -6.64 11.03
CA ASN A 72 8.70 -6.70 12.46
C ASN A 72 10.09 -7.27 12.68
N ARG A 73 10.45 -8.34 11.99
CA ARG A 73 11.77 -8.98 12.11
C ARG A 73 12.90 -8.00 11.79
N VAL A 74 12.80 -7.28 10.67
CA VAL A 74 13.87 -6.37 10.24
C VAL A 74 13.91 -5.04 11.00
N LEU A 75 12.78 -4.60 11.58
CA LEU A 75 12.74 -3.41 12.41
C LEU A 75 13.47 -3.64 13.73
N LYS A 76 14.24 -2.66 14.16
CA LYS A 76 14.79 -2.60 15.52
C LYS A 76 13.69 -2.46 16.56
N PRO A 77 13.91 -2.83 17.82
CA PRO A 77 13.03 -2.43 18.93
C PRO A 77 12.80 -0.91 18.90
N GLY A 78 11.52 -0.49 18.92
CA GLY A 78 11.14 0.91 18.78
C GLY A 78 11.24 1.49 17.36
N GLY A 79 11.61 0.69 16.37
CA GLY A 79 11.62 1.09 14.96
C GLY A 79 10.21 1.35 14.43
N ILE A 80 10.12 2.20 13.42
CA ILE A 80 8.85 2.74 12.90
C ILE A 80 8.49 2.09 11.55
N LEU A 81 7.27 1.59 11.46
CA LEU A 81 6.59 1.30 10.22
C LEU A 81 5.63 2.47 9.91
N ARG A 82 5.84 3.16 8.80
CA ARG A 82 4.86 4.09 8.25
C ARG A 82 4.25 3.50 6.99
N LEU A 83 2.93 3.33 6.99
CA LEU A 83 2.21 2.74 5.88
C LEU A 83 1.07 3.65 5.40
N LEU A 84 0.87 3.63 4.09
CA LEU A 84 -0.24 4.27 3.41
C LEU A 84 -0.95 3.26 2.51
N THR A 85 -2.29 3.33 2.50
CA THR A 85 -3.16 2.52 1.64
C THR A 85 -4.47 3.28 1.41
N PRO A 86 -5.27 3.01 0.37
CA PRO A 86 -6.58 3.62 0.24
C PRO A 86 -7.44 3.43 1.50
N ASP A 87 -8.03 4.51 2.01
CA ASP A 87 -8.85 4.49 3.23
C ASP A 87 -10.28 4.05 2.90
N LEU A 88 -10.60 2.80 3.23
CA LEU A 88 -11.93 2.23 3.00
C LEU A 88 -13.03 3.02 3.71
N GLU A 89 -12.76 3.55 4.90
CA GLU A 89 -13.74 4.32 5.69
C GLU A 89 -14.14 5.61 4.96
N ILE A 90 -13.14 6.40 4.52
CA ILE A 90 -13.37 7.68 3.83
C ILE A 90 -14.06 7.46 2.49
N ILE A 91 -13.61 6.48 1.71
CA ILE A 91 -14.18 6.14 0.39
C ILE A 91 -15.64 5.69 0.53
N THR A 92 -15.92 4.82 1.50
CA THR A 92 -17.28 4.33 1.77
C THR A 92 -18.20 5.47 2.24
N LYS A 93 -17.68 6.33 3.13
CA LYS A 93 -18.42 7.52 3.58
C LYS A 93 -18.76 8.44 2.41
N ALA A 94 -17.81 8.73 1.53
CA ALA A 94 -18.05 9.56 0.35
C ALA A 94 -19.13 8.96 -0.58
N TYR A 95 -19.13 7.62 -0.71
CA TYR A 95 -20.17 6.92 -1.48
C TYR A 95 -21.56 7.07 -0.85
N VAL A 96 -21.68 6.87 0.46
CA VAL A 96 -22.95 6.99 1.19
C VAL A 96 -23.48 8.43 1.15
N ASP A 97 -22.61 9.40 1.35
CA ASP A 97 -22.93 10.82 1.36
C ASP A 97 -23.18 11.38 -0.06
N LYS A 98 -23.01 10.58 -1.11
CA LYS A 98 -23.08 11.01 -2.51
C LYS A 98 -22.17 12.20 -2.81
N ASN A 99 -20.97 12.18 -2.24
CA ASN A 99 -19.99 13.25 -2.36
C ASN A 99 -19.23 13.16 -3.71
N GLU A 100 -19.86 13.71 -4.74
CA GLU A 100 -19.27 13.77 -6.09
C GLU A 100 -17.97 14.56 -6.11
N GLU A 101 -17.88 15.64 -5.32
CA GLU A 101 -16.69 16.47 -5.24
C GLU A 101 -15.48 15.67 -4.74
N PHE A 102 -15.66 14.81 -3.72
CA PHE A 102 -14.60 13.94 -3.24
C PHE A 102 -14.04 13.07 -4.37
N PHE A 103 -14.90 12.36 -5.09
CA PHE A 103 -14.45 11.47 -6.14
C PHE A 103 -13.79 12.22 -7.30
N ARG A 104 -14.35 13.37 -7.69
CA ARG A 104 -13.80 14.21 -8.72
C ARG A 104 -12.41 14.77 -8.34
N LEU A 105 -12.26 15.25 -7.11
CA LEU A 105 -11.02 15.82 -6.64
C LEU A 105 -9.95 14.75 -6.40
N ALA A 106 -10.33 13.59 -5.93
CA ALA A 106 -9.40 12.48 -5.66
C ALA A 106 -8.77 11.90 -6.94
N LYS A 107 -9.43 12.07 -8.09
CA LYS A 107 -9.01 11.52 -9.40
C LYS A 107 -9.17 12.52 -10.54
N ALA A 108 -9.03 13.81 -10.28
CA ALA A 108 -9.44 14.91 -11.19
C ALA A 108 -8.87 14.82 -12.61
N GLU A 109 -7.77 14.11 -12.82
CA GLU A 109 -7.10 14.01 -14.11
C GLU A 109 -7.14 12.58 -14.70
N ASP A 110 -7.80 11.66 -14.01
CA ASP A 110 -7.87 10.27 -14.45
C ASP A 110 -9.18 10.03 -15.19
N GLU A 111 -9.12 10.05 -16.53
CA GLU A 111 -10.26 9.71 -17.41
C GLU A 111 -10.74 8.26 -17.18
N SER A 112 -9.96 7.43 -16.50
CA SER A 112 -10.35 6.07 -16.12
C SER A 112 -11.40 6.03 -15.01
N LEU A 113 -11.73 7.18 -14.40
CA LEU A 113 -12.91 7.29 -13.55
C LEU A 113 -14.15 6.88 -14.33
N ARG A 114 -14.71 5.73 -13.97
CA ARG A 114 -15.98 5.26 -14.53
C ARG A 114 -17.15 6.12 -14.05
N THR A 115 -17.08 7.42 -14.35
CA THR A 115 -18.14 8.38 -14.02
C THR A 115 -19.46 8.06 -14.73
N ASP A 116 -19.38 7.40 -15.89
CA ASP A 116 -20.50 6.86 -16.63
C ASP A 116 -21.28 5.78 -15.86
N LEU A 117 -20.63 5.12 -14.89
CA LEU A 117 -21.26 4.13 -14.00
C LEU A 117 -21.73 4.74 -12.67
N GLY A 118 -21.72 6.07 -12.54
CA GLY A 118 -22.16 6.80 -11.35
C GLY A 118 -21.29 6.52 -10.11
N PHE A 119 -21.83 6.82 -8.91
CA PHE A 119 -21.09 6.68 -7.65
C PHE A 119 -20.54 5.28 -7.39
N GLY A 120 -21.27 4.24 -7.81
CA GLY A 120 -20.79 2.85 -7.67
C GLY A 120 -19.53 2.60 -8.48
N GLY A 121 -19.48 3.07 -9.73
CA GLY A 121 -18.30 2.99 -10.58
C GLY A 121 -17.13 3.77 -10.00
N MET A 122 -17.36 4.99 -9.54
CA MET A 122 -16.34 5.83 -8.90
C MET A 122 -15.76 5.14 -7.65
N MET A 123 -16.60 4.61 -6.77
CA MET A 123 -16.17 3.88 -5.58
C MET A 123 -15.33 2.65 -5.97
N MET A 124 -15.76 1.87 -6.94
CA MET A 124 -15.06 0.66 -7.36
C MET A 124 -13.68 0.95 -7.94
N ASN A 125 -13.46 2.10 -8.58
CA ASN A 125 -12.14 2.52 -9.03
C ASN A 125 -11.12 2.68 -7.89
N PHE A 126 -11.57 3.05 -6.69
CA PHE A 126 -10.70 3.10 -5.52
C PHE A 126 -10.47 1.72 -4.90
N ILE A 127 -11.52 0.89 -4.83
CA ILE A 127 -11.48 -0.39 -4.13
C ILE A 127 -10.73 -1.45 -4.93
N VAL A 128 -10.98 -1.56 -6.24
CA VAL A 128 -10.39 -2.62 -7.07
C VAL A 128 -9.34 -2.15 -8.07
N SER A 129 -9.19 -0.85 -8.24
CA SER A 129 -8.28 -0.21 -9.20
C SER A 129 -8.53 -0.54 -10.69
N PRO A 130 -8.35 0.41 -11.60
CA PRO A 130 -8.45 0.18 -13.05
C PRO A 130 -7.46 -0.85 -13.61
N GLY A 131 -6.34 -1.08 -12.93
CA GLY A 131 -5.35 -2.09 -13.31
C GLY A 131 -5.92 -3.51 -13.42
N GLN A 132 -7.05 -3.77 -12.75
CA GLN A 132 -7.77 -5.04 -12.88
C GLN A 132 -8.36 -5.23 -14.28
N ASP A 133 -8.91 -4.18 -14.87
CA ASP A 133 -9.47 -4.24 -16.23
C ASP A 133 -8.39 -4.51 -17.27
N THR A 134 -7.24 -3.88 -17.14
CA THR A 134 -6.10 -4.15 -18.03
C THR A 134 -5.66 -5.60 -17.97
N ALA A 135 -5.56 -6.17 -16.76
CA ALA A 135 -5.21 -7.57 -16.56
C ALA A 135 -6.24 -8.53 -17.18
N LEU A 136 -7.52 -8.20 -17.08
CA LEU A 136 -8.61 -9.02 -17.63
C LEU A 136 -8.72 -8.91 -19.15
N LEU A 137 -8.53 -7.71 -19.73
CA LEU A 137 -8.60 -7.47 -21.17
C LEU A 137 -7.44 -8.16 -21.91
N ASP A 138 -6.25 -8.07 -21.37
CA ASP A 138 -5.07 -8.70 -21.95
C ASP A 138 -5.01 -10.22 -21.69
N ARG A 139 -5.97 -10.75 -20.91
CA ARG A 139 -5.93 -12.14 -20.40
C ARG A 139 -4.58 -12.49 -19.77
N ASN A 140 -3.91 -11.49 -19.25
CA ASN A 140 -2.57 -11.62 -18.69
C ASN A 140 -2.67 -11.73 -17.17
N LEU A 141 -2.80 -12.96 -16.69
CA LEU A 141 -2.72 -13.26 -15.27
C LEU A 141 -1.45 -12.71 -14.61
N GLN A 142 -0.38 -12.57 -15.36
CA GLN A 142 0.86 -11.98 -14.85
C GLN A 142 0.71 -10.52 -14.48
N THR A 143 -0.05 -9.74 -15.25
CA THR A 143 -0.33 -8.34 -14.92
C THR A 143 -1.17 -8.23 -13.63
N PHE A 144 -2.10 -9.15 -13.42
CA PHE A 144 -2.87 -9.23 -12.18
C PHE A 144 -2.00 -9.61 -10.98
N ILE A 145 -1.15 -10.64 -11.14
CA ILE A 145 -0.21 -11.11 -10.11
C ILE A 145 0.92 -10.10 -9.87
N ALA A 146 1.27 -9.29 -10.87
CA ALA A 146 2.32 -8.28 -10.78
C ALA A 146 1.94 -7.04 -9.95
N GLY A 147 0.78 -7.02 -9.29
CA GLY A 147 0.42 -6.00 -8.32
C GLY A 147 -0.13 -4.70 -8.92
N TYR A 148 -0.81 -4.77 -10.06
CA TYR A 148 -1.51 -3.62 -10.63
C TYR A 148 -2.97 -3.49 -10.17
N ALA A 149 -3.54 -4.56 -9.59
CA ALA A 149 -4.90 -4.57 -9.08
C ALA A 149 -4.92 -4.47 -7.56
N HIS A 150 -5.87 -3.73 -6.99
CA HIS A 150 -6.15 -3.81 -5.58
C HIS A 150 -6.86 -5.13 -5.28
N LEU A 151 -6.29 -5.92 -4.42
CA LEU A 151 -6.81 -7.23 -4.02
C LEU A 151 -7.65 -7.12 -2.74
N TYR A 152 -7.40 -6.09 -1.95
CA TYR A 152 -8.08 -5.86 -0.69
C TYR A 152 -8.07 -4.38 -0.31
N SER A 153 -9.05 -3.96 0.49
CA SER A 153 -9.15 -2.60 1.01
C SER A 153 -9.18 -2.63 2.53
N TYR A 154 -8.59 -1.65 3.16
CA TYR A 154 -8.40 -1.60 4.61
C TYR A 154 -8.98 -0.33 5.21
N ASP A 155 -9.49 -0.42 6.42
CA ASP A 155 -9.67 0.68 7.34
C ASP A 155 -8.65 0.62 8.49
N TYR A 156 -8.64 1.66 9.32
CA TYR A 156 -7.72 1.71 10.45
C TYR A 156 -7.92 0.56 11.45
N SER A 157 -9.17 0.23 11.76
CA SER A 157 -9.48 -0.81 12.75
C SER A 157 -8.94 -2.18 12.34
N MET A 158 -9.08 -2.51 11.06
CA MET A 158 -8.57 -3.77 10.52
C MET A 158 -7.05 -3.89 10.65
N LEU A 159 -6.34 -2.83 10.24
CA LEU A 159 -4.88 -2.83 10.29
C LEU A 159 -4.35 -2.70 11.71
N ASP A 160 -4.97 -1.93 12.58
CA ASP A 160 -4.61 -1.82 14.00
C ASP A 160 -4.71 -3.16 14.73
N ILE A 161 -5.79 -3.94 14.47
CA ILE A 161 -5.94 -5.29 15.02
C ILE A 161 -4.81 -6.21 14.57
N MET A 162 -4.46 -6.18 13.27
CA MET A 162 -3.37 -7.00 12.73
C MET A 162 -2.01 -6.58 13.30
N LEU A 163 -1.75 -5.29 13.32
CA LEU A 163 -0.49 -4.72 13.85
C LEU A 163 -0.29 -5.06 15.31
N ARG A 164 -1.29 -4.90 16.15
CA ARG A 164 -1.21 -5.25 17.58
C ARG A 164 -0.91 -6.73 17.80
N ARG A 165 -1.55 -7.62 17.03
CA ARG A 165 -1.28 -9.06 17.11
C ARG A 165 0.15 -9.42 16.71
N LEU A 166 0.78 -8.57 15.91
CA LEU A 166 2.14 -8.74 15.43
C LEU A 166 3.16 -7.84 16.15
N GLY A 167 2.85 -7.43 17.39
CA GLY A 167 3.80 -6.78 18.29
C GLY A 167 4.03 -5.29 18.03
N TYR A 168 3.09 -4.62 17.38
CA TYR A 168 3.16 -3.17 17.17
C TYR A 168 2.16 -2.42 18.06
N SER A 169 2.51 -1.20 18.45
CA SER A 169 1.53 -0.15 18.77
C SER A 169 1.32 0.72 17.53
N SER A 170 0.09 1.11 17.23
CA SER A 170 -0.21 1.90 16.06
C SER A 170 -1.07 3.12 16.36
N ARG A 171 -0.93 4.15 15.54
CA ARG A 171 -1.79 5.33 15.52
C ARG A 171 -2.22 5.67 14.11
N LYS A 172 -3.45 6.16 13.94
CA LYS A 172 -3.84 6.85 12.72
C LYS A 172 -3.07 8.17 12.68
N ALA A 173 -2.27 8.34 11.65
CA ALA A 173 -1.49 9.53 11.43
C ALA A 173 -2.19 10.44 10.41
N ILE A 174 -1.78 11.67 10.34
CA ILE A 174 -2.19 12.60 9.30
C ILE A 174 -1.01 12.88 8.36
N PHE A 175 -1.31 13.48 7.24
CA PHE A 175 -0.35 13.90 6.25
C PHE A 175 0.77 14.75 6.88
N ASN A 176 2.01 14.41 6.60
CA ASN A 176 3.22 15.05 7.14
C ASN A 176 3.36 15.06 8.69
N ASP A 177 2.58 14.26 9.41
CA ASP A 177 2.76 14.05 10.83
C ASP A 177 3.43 12.69 11.06
N SER A 178 4.70 12.69 11.45
CA SER A 178 5.51 11.49 11.65
C SER A 178 6.57 11.69 12.72
N GLU A 179 6.90 10.62 13.44
CA GLU A 179 8.11 10.57 14.28
C GLU A 179 9.40 10.49 13.44
N VAL A 180 9.31 10.21 12.14
CA VAL A 180 10.45 10.14 11.22
C VAL A 180 10.70 11.52 10.61
N PRO A 181 11.81 12.21 10.95
CA PRO A 181 12.03 13.59 10.54
C PRO A 181 11.99 13.80 9.02
N GLU A 182 12.53 12.88 8.25
CA GLU A 182 12.58 12.99 6.78
C GLU A 182 11.20 12.95 6.12
N ILE A 183 10.21 12.36 6.79
CA ILE A 183 8.82 12.35 6.31
C ILE A 183 8.17 13.71 6.56
N THR A 184 8.64 14.44 7.54
CA THR A 184 8.14 15.79 7.88
C THR A 184 8.97 16.91 7.25
N GLU A 185 10.08 16.59 6.59
CA GLU A 185 10.90 17.60 5.89
C GLU A 185 10.13 18.20 4.72
N PRO A 186 10.09 19.53 4.58
CA PRO A 186 9.47 20.17 3.43
C PRO A 186 10.18 19.78 2.14
N LEU A 187 9.42 19.44 1.11
CA LEU A 187 9.92 19.44 -0.24
C LEU A 187 10.01 20.89 -0.74
N HIS A 188 11.21 21.35 -0.98
CA HIS A 188 11.42 22.58 -1.75
C HIS A 188 11.17 22.29 -3.23
N VAL A 189 9.90 22.31 -3.63
CA VAL A 189 9.53 22.11 -5.04
C VAL A 189 9.54 23.45 -5.72
N VAL A 190 10.55 23.69 -6.51
CA VAL A 190 10.58 24.80 -7.46
C VAL A 190 9.87 24.36 -8.74
N GLY A 191 8.59 24.65 -8.82
CA GLY A 191 7.71 24.25 -9.91
C GLY A 191 7.07 22.87 -9.68
N LEU A 192 5.74 22.84 -9.70
CA LEU A 192 5.00 21.60 -9.85
C LEU A 192 5.11 21.19 -11.31
N GLU A 193 6.15 20.44 -11.66
CA GLU A 193 6.22 19.82 -12.97
C GLU A 193 5.11 18.77 -13.13
N ALA A 194 4.76 18.49 -14.37
CA ALA A 194 3.69 17.56 -14.76
C ALA A 194 3.78 16.14 -14.14
N LYS A 195 4.92 15.78 -13.57
CA LYS A 195 5.11 14.52 -12.82
C LYS A 195 4.34 14.44 -11.50
N TRP A 196 3.80 15.56 -11.04
CA TRP A 196 2.90 15.65 -9.89
C TRP A 196 1.43 15.57 -10.30
N GLN A 197 1.14 15.16 -11.50
CA GLN A 197 -0.22 15.05 -12.04
C GLN A 197 -1.14 14.12 -11.23
N ASN A 198 -0.58 13.23 -10.42
CA ASN A 198 -1.36 12.45 -9.45
C ASN A 198 -1.74 13.23 -8.20
N PHE A 199 -1.21 14.44 -8.02
CA PHE A 199 -1.63 15.36 -6.98
C PHE A 199 -2.77 16.19 -7.51
N ASN A 200 -3.86 16.18 -6.81
CA ASN A 200 -4.99 17.01 -7.08
C ASN A 200 -4.69 18.48 -6.81
N GLN A 201 -4.10 19.17 -7.78
CA GLN A 201 -3.74 20.58 -7.68
C GLN A 201 -4.95 21.44 -7.27
N GLU A 202 -6.13 21.15 -7.81
CA GLU A 202 -7.34 21.88 -7.49
C GLU A 202 -7.71 21.75 -6.01
N PHE A 203 -7.59 20.56 -5.43
CA PHE A 203 -7.80 20.34 -4.01
C PHE A 203 -6.82 21.15 -3.15
N TYR A 204 -5.54 21.14 -3.51
CA TYR A 204 -4.52 21.87 -2.77
C TYR A 204 -4.70 23.38 -2.88
N LEU A 205 -5.02 23.90 -4.05
CA LEU A 205 -5.31 25.32 -4.28
C LEU A 205 -6.57 25.74 -3.52
N LYS A 206 -7.65 24.97 -3.63
CA LYS A 206 -8.93 25.25 -2.96
C LYS A 206 -8.82 25.29 -1.44
N ASN A 207 -7.97 24.44 -0.87
CA ASN A 207 -7.75 24.36 0.57
C ASN A 207 -6.59 25.24 1.05
N GLY A 208 -6.01 26.08 0.20
CA GLY A 208 -4.93 27.00 0.55
C GLY A 208 -3.63 26.32 0.94
N LEU A 209 -3.45 25.08 0.54
CA LEU A 209 -2.25 24.30 0.83
C LEU A 209 -1.11 24.65 -0.12
N ILE A 210 -1.44 25.11 -1.33
CA ILE A 210 -0.50 25.71 -2.28
C ILE A 210 -1.06 27.03 -2.79
N HIS A 211 -0.16 27.96 -3.17
CA HIS A 211 -0.49 29.21 -3.84
C HIS A 211 0.22 29.30 -5.18
N ARG A 212 -0.48 29.83 -6.18
CA ARG A 212 0.14 30.16 -7.46
C ARG A 212 0.82 31.53 -7.38
N LEU A 213 2.11 31.57 -7.69
CA LEU A 213 2.90 32.78 -7.75
C LEU A 213 2.71 33.49 -9.11
N VAL A 214 3.12 34.76 -9.16
CA VAL A 214 2.99 35.62 -10.37
C VAL A 214 3.81 35.05 -11.55
N ASP A 215 4.92 34.36 -11.27
CA ASP A 215 5.78 33.74 -12.28
C ASP A 215 5.27 32.36 -12.74
N GLY A 216 4.08 31.94 -12.29
CA GLY A 216 3.45 30.66 -12.62
C GLY A 216 3.93 29.48 -11.78
N LYS A 217 4.87 29.68 -10.87
CA LYS A 217 5.27 28.69 -9.89
C LYS A 217 4.25 28.57 -8.76
N TYR A 218 4.43 27.56 -7.95
CA TYR A 218 3.58 27.34 -6.78
C TYR A 218 4.40 27.46 -5.50
N GLU A 219 3.89 28.18 -4.54
CA GLU A 219 4.37 28.19 -3.16
C GLU A 219 3.60 27.17 -2.35
N ILE A 220 4.30 26.38 -1.56
CA ILE A 220 3.73 25.33 -0.73
C ILE A 220 3.61 25.87 0.70
N ASN A 221 2.37 25.95 1.22
CA ASN A 221 2.08 26.49 2.54
C ASN A 221 2.16 25.46 3.67
N PHE A 222 2.42 24.22 3.36
CA PHE A 222 2.54 23.15 4.32
C PHE A 222 3.77 22.31 4.03
N LYS A 223 4.19 21.54 5.00
CA LYS A 223 5.29 20.60 4.79
C LYS A 223 4.85 19.50 3.86
N VAL A 224 5.30 19.54 2.61
CA VAL A 224 5.13 18.45 1.65
C VAL A 224 6.38 17.60 1.67
N THR A 225 6.20 16.30 1.72
CA THR A 225 7.31 15.34 1.61
C THR A 225 7.11 14.47 0.39
N GLY A 226 8.18 13.84 -0.08
CA GLY A 226 8.09 12.87 -1.17
C GLY A 226 7.56 11.51 -0.73
N PHE A 227 7.10 11.39 0.51
CA PHE A 227 6.68 10.12 1.11
C PHE A 227 5.16 9.96 1.10
N ASP A 228 4.45 10.81 1.85
CA ASP A 228 3.00 10.68 1.94
C ASP A 228 2.35 11.07 0.60
N ARG A 229 1.55 10.17 0.06
CA ARG A 229 0.84 10.36 -1.21
C ARG A 229 -0.66 10.37 -0.99
N ASP A 230 -1.36 10.99 -1.93
CA ASP A 230 -2.83 10.98 -2.02
C ASP A 230 -3.52 11.23 -0.66
N PRO A 231 -3.20 12.32 0.06
CA PRO A 231 -3.63 12.55 1.44
C PRO A 231 -5.15 12.62 1.59
N LEU A 232 -5.88 12.87 0.50
CA LEU A 232 -7.34 12.91 0.50
C LEU A 232 -7.96 11.52 0.62
N THR A 233 -7.31 10.50 0.09
CA THR A 233 -7.85 9.15 -0.03
C THR A 233 -7.06 8.10 0.72
N SER A 234 -5.90 8.47 1.27
CA SER A 234 -5.03 7.52 1.96
C SER A 234 -5.31 7.44 3.45
N LEU A 235 -5.45 6.22 3.94
CA LEU A 235 -5.25 5.87 5.33
C LEU A 235 -3.75 5.90 5.61
N ILE A 236 -3.34 6.73 6.55
CA ILE A 236 -1.95 6.83 6.99
C ILE A 236 -1.84 6.28 8.40
N ILE A 237 -0.98 5.29 8.58
CA ILE A 237 -0.72 4.67 9.88
C ILE A 237 0.76 4.76 10.18
N GLU A 238 1.07 5.12 11.42
CA GLU A 238 2.39 4.98 11.98
C GLU A 238 2.35 3.96 13.10
N ALA A 239 3.18 2.92 12.98
CA ALA A 239 3.23 1.82 13.91
C ALA A 239 4.66 1.62 14.43
N LYS A 240 4.79 1.44 15.73
CA LYS A 240 6.06 1.25 16.42
C LYS A 240 6.21 -0.19 16.84
N LYS A 241 7.36 -0.80 16.56
CA LYS A 241 7.67 -2.14 17.07
C LYS A 241 7.87 -2.10 18.57
N GLU A 242 6.97 -2.75 19.31
CA GLU A 242 7.03 -2.89 20.76
C GLU A 242 7.63 -4.24 21.17
N THR A 243 7.31 -5.29 20.41
CA THR A 243 7.72 -6.66 20.72
C THR A 243 8.21 -7.34 19.46
N HIS A 244 9.31 -8.09 19.59
CA HIS A 244 9.73 -9.02 18.55
C HIS A 244 8.74 -10.18 18.46
N ILE A 245 8.24 -10.45 17.26
CA ILE A 245 7.37 -11.58 16.98
C ILE A 245 8.15 -12.58 16.14
N ASP A 246 8.37 -13.76 16.69
CA ASP A 246 8.97 -14.84 15.92
C ASP A 246 7.95 -15.43 14.90
N LYS A 247 8.49 -16.18 13.94
CA LYS A 247 7.69 -16.77 12.87
C LYS A 247 6.58 -17.69 13.40
N ALA A 248 6.85 -18.43 14.48
CA ALA A 248 5.87 -19.36 15.06
C ALA A 248 4.70 -18.60 15.69
N MET A 249 4.96 -17.47 16.36
CA MET A 249 3.91 -16.59 16.91
C MET A 249 3.10 -15.93 15.77
N ALA A 250 3.76 -15.51 14.71
CA ALA A 250 3.10 -14.96 13.53
C ALA A 250 2.22 -16.01 12.86
N ASP A 251 2.71 -17.23 12.69
CA ASP A 251 1.96 -18.36 12.13
C ASP A 251 0.75 -18.72 13.01
N MET A 252 0.87 -18.70 14.33
CA MET A 252 -0.27 -18.92 15.24
C MET A 252 -1.32 -17.82 15.14
N ALA A 253 -0.90 -16.56 15.11
CA ALA A 253 -1.81 -15.43 14.95
C ALA A 253 -2.53 -15.44 13.58
N PHE A 254 -1.89 -16.06 12.58
CA PHE A 254 -2.36 -16.20 11.22
C PHE A 254 -3.26 -17.40 10.99
N ASN A 255 -2.94 -18.56 11.59
CA ASN A 255 -3.68 -19.80 11.39
C ASN A 255 -5.16 -19.67 11.76
N GLN A 256 -5.50 -18.90 12.78
CA GLN A 256 -6.88 -18.65 13.15
C GLN A 256 -7.69 -17.91 12.09
N SER A 257 -7.06 -16.97 11.37
CA SER A 257 -7.69 -16.27 10.23
C SER A 257 -7.73 -17.15 8.98
N THR A 258 -6.68 -17.92 8.75
CA THR A 258 -6.52 -18.81 7.59
C THR A 258 -7.45 -20.02 7.68
N GLU A 259 -7.66 -20.59 8.86
CA GLU A 259 -8.62 -21.69 9.03
C GLU A 259 -10.06 -21.28 8.69
N ASN A 260 -10.46 -20.08 9.10
CA ASN A 260 -11.78 -19.55 8.75
C ASN A 260 -11.91 -19.28 7.25
N TYR A 261 -10.89 -18.70 6.64
CA TYR A 261 -10.87 -18.47 5.19
C TYR A 261 -10.81 -19.79 4.40
N ASN A 262 -10.00 -20.73 4.82
CA ASN A 262 -9.90 -22.04 4.19
C ASN A 262 -11.23 -22.79 4.23
N ARG A 263 -12.02 -22.70 5.28
CA ARG A 263 -13.35 -23.32 5.31
C ARG A 263 -14.26 -22.89 4.17
N TYR A 264 -14.17 -21.63 3.72
CA TYR A 264 -14.99 -21.10 2.63
C TYR A 264 -14.39 -21.36 1.24
N SER A 265 -13.07 -21.29 1.09
CA SER A 265 -12.41 -21.52 -0.20
C SER A 265 -12.25 -23.01 -0.56
N TRP A 266 -12.28 -23.90 0.42
CA TRP A 266 -12.12 -25.35 0.24
C TRP A 266 -13.18 -26.00 -0.63
N SER A 267 -14.40 -25.49 -0.63
CA SER A 267 -15.45 -26.03 -1.49
C SER A 267 -15.17 -25.79 -2.97
N LEU A 268 -14.56 -24.66 -3.31
CA LEU A 268 -14.15 -24.32 -4.68
C LEU A 268 -12.91 -25.11 -5.13
N LEU A 269 -11.89 -25.19 -4.29
CA LEU A 269 -10.65 -25.92 -4.59
C LEU A 269 -10.86 -27.46 -4.66
N ARG A 270 -11.98 -27.95 -4.15
CA ARG A 270 -12.38 -29.39 -4.25
C ARG A 270 -13.14 -29.70 -5.51
N SER A 271 -13.59 -28.72 -6.28
CA SER A 271 -14.22 -28.97 -7.58
C SER A 271 -13.17 -29.51 -8.56
N PRO A 272 -13.34 -30.76 -9.07
CA PRO A 272 -12.42 -31.33 -10.05
C PRO A 272 -12.29 -30.45 -11.31
N GLU A 273 -13.36 -29.75 -11.66
CA GLU A 273 -13.40 -28.84 -12.81
C GLU A 273 -12.53 -27.59 -12.56
N PHE A 274 -12.56 -27.03 -11.35
CA PHE A 274 -11.73 -25.88 -11.01
C PHE A 274 -10.25 -26.26 -10.95
N VAL A 275 -9.92 -27.39 -10.31
CA VAL A 275 -8.56 -27.93 -10.23
C VAL A 275 -8.01 -28.20 -11.64
N SER A 276 -8.77 -28.87 -12.50
CA SER A 276 -8.40 -29.13 -13.89
C SER A 276 -8.13 -27.84 -14.68
N LYS A 277 -8.89 -26.78 -14.38
CA LYS A 277 -8.69 -25.46 -15.01
C LYS A 277 -7.41 -24.79 -14.53
N LEU A 278 -7.07 -24.87 -13.26
CA LEU A 278 -5.80 -24.38 -12.71
C LEU A 278 -4.61 -25.13 -13.31
N ASP A 279 -4.70 -26.46 -13.42
CA ASP A 279 -3.69 -27.30 -14.07
C ASP A 279 -3.49 -26.91 -15.54
N SER A 280 -4.58 -26.68 -16.27
CA SER A 280 -4.51 -26.26 -17.67
C SER A 280 -3.85 -24.89 -17.88
N LEU A 281 -3.88 -24.06 -16.85
CA LEU A 281 -3.27 -22.72 -16.85
C LEU A 281 -1.87 -22.70 -16.23
N ASN A 282 -1.37 -23.84 -15.80
CA ASN A 282 -0.07 -23.97 -15.12
C ASN A 282 0.04 -23.11 -13.84
N ILE A 283 -1.09 -22.92 -13.15
CA ILE A 283 -1.16 -22.15 -11.91
C ILE A 283 -0.88 -23.09 -10.74
N ALA A 284 0.23 -22.83 -10.04
CA ALA A 284 0.55 -23.54 -8.81
C ALA A 284 -0.49 -23.22 -7.74
N TYR A 285 -1.15 -24.26 -7.22
CA TYR A 285 -2.05 -24.17 -6.07
C TYR A 285 -1.56 -25.10 -4.96
N PRO A 286 -1.83 -24.80 -3.69
CA PRO A 286 -1.40 -25.65 -2.60
C PRO A 286 -2.07 -27.01 -2.70
N VAL A 287 -1.25 -28.06 -2.88
CA VAL A 287 -1.71 -29.44 -2.77
C VAL A 287 -2.02 -29.71 -1.31
N ILE A 288 -3.29 -29.80 -1.01
CA ILE A 288 -3.75 -30.09 0.33
C ILE A 288 -3.74 -31.60 0.49
N ASN A 289 -2.71 -32.10 1.11
CA ASN A 289 -2.69 -33.48 1.55
C ASN A 289 -3.84 -33.71 2.54
N LYS A 290 -4.65 -34.76 2.28
CA LYS A 290 -5.78 -35.17 3.12
C LYS A 290 -5.34 -35.56 4.51
#